data_58fad044a775573ceb9151d7bdebb98e
#
_entry.id   58fad044a775573ceb9151d7bdebb98e
#
_cell.length_a   1.000
_cell.length_b   1.000
_cell.length_c   1.000
_cell.angle_alpha   90.00
_cell.angle_beta   90.00
_cell.angle_gamma   90.00
#
_symmetry.space_group_name_H-M   'P 1'
#
loop_
_entity.id
_entity.type
_entity.pdbx_description
1 polymer ?
#
loop_
_entity_poly.entity_id
_entity_poly.type
_entity_poly.pdbx_seq_one_letter_code
_entity_poly.pdbx_strand_id
1 'polypeptide(L)'
;MKDRVADVAEFVDALQRVAHGGSAIDPEVVAQLLTRKADPLSSLTARERDVLALMAEGRSNAAIATTLVVGPGAVEKHVNSIFLKLGLTPTDTDHRRVLAVLTYLGL
;
A
#
# COMPACT_ATOMS: atom_id res chain seq x y z
N MET A 1 -11.93 -13.35 5.76
CA MET A 1 -11.90 -12.02 6.31
C MET A 1 -13.13 -11.20 6.13
N LYS A 2 -14.26 -11.88 6.04
CA LYS A 2 -15.55 -11.20 5.99
C LYS A 2 -15.82 -10.41 7.27
N ASP A 3 -15.21 -10.81 8.38
CA ASP A 3 -15.35 -10.11 9.64
C ASP A 3 -14.78 -8.69 9.59
N ARG A 4 -13.78 -8.48 8.74
CA ARG A 4 -13.16 -7.18 8.58
C ARG A 4 -14.10 -6.15 7.97
N VAL A 5 -14.94 -6.57 7.05
CA VAL A 5 -15.94 -5.69 6.42
C VAL A 5 -17.04 -5.35 7.43
N ALA A 6 -17.48 -6.34 8.20
CA ALA A 6 -18.47 -6.13 9.24
C ALA A 6 -17.94 -5.19 10.32
N ASP A 7 -16.68 -5.37 10.74
CA ASP A 7 -16.05 -4.53 11.76
C ASP A 7 -15.96 -3.07 11.30
N VAL A 8 -15.63 -2.82 10.04
CA VAL A 8 -15.56 -1.47 9.49
C VAL A 8 -16.96 -0.84 9.49
N ALA A 9 -17.96 -1.58 9.05
CA ALA A 9 -19.34 -1.10 9.02
C ALA A 9 -19.85 -0.77 10.42
N GLU A 10 -19.56 -1.62 11.40
CA GLU A 10 -19.93 -1.38 12.79
C GLU A 10 -19.22 -0.15 13.35
N PHE A 11 -17.95 0.03 13.01
CA PHE A 11 -17.18 1.18 13.44
C PHE A 11 -17.75 2.47 12.89
N VAL A 12 -18.07 2.51 11.61
CA VAL A 12 -18.68 3.68 10.97
C VAL A 12 -20.04 3.98 11.57
N ASP A 13 -20.85 2.95 11.79
CA ASP A 13 -22.17 3.10 12.41
C ASP A 13 -22.06 3.68 13.81
N ALA A 14 -21.12 3.18 14.61
CA ALA A 14 -20.87 3.70 15.96
C ALA A 14 -20.46 5.17 15.93
N LEU A 15 -19.60 5.55 15.00
CA LEU A 15 -19.18 6.94 14.82
C LEU A 15 -20.35 7.83 14.43
N GLN A 16 -21.22 7.36 13.55
CA GLN A 16 -22.40 8.11 13.13
C GLN A 16 -23.35 8.34 14.29
N ARG A 17 -23.55 7.34 15.14
CA ARG A 17 -24.39 7.45 16.34
C ARG A 17 -23.84 8.49 17.30
N VAL A 18 -22.54 8.48 17.51
CA VAL A 18 -21.88 9.45 18.38
C VAL A 18 -22.05 10.86 17.81
N ALA A 19 -21.90 11.01 16.50
CA ALA A 19 -22.09 12.29 15.84
C ALA A 19 -23.53 12.80 15.99
N HIS A 20 -24.51 11.90 15.85
CA HIS A 20 -25.92 12.25 16.05
C HIS A 20 -26.23 12.58 17.50
N GLY A 21 -25.47 12.04 18.43
CA GLY A 21 -25.63 12.31 19.85
C GLY A 21 -25.05 13.65 20.29
N GLY A 22 -24.59 14.49 19.37
CA GLY A 22 -24.08 15.82 19.67
C GLY A 22 -22.56 15.93 19.75
N SER A 23 -21.86 14.84 19.51
CA SER A 23 -20.40 14.89 19.40
C SER A 23 -20.00 15.52 18.07
N ALA A 24 -19.05 16.42 18.13
CA ALA A 24 -18.56 17.12 16.94
C ALA A 24 -17.54 16.24 16.19
N ILE A 25 -17.99 15.15 15.58
CA ILE A 25 -17.13 14.37 14.69
C ILE A 25 -17.43 14.82 13.28
N ASP A 26 -16.43 15.45 12.67
CA ASP A 26 -16.49 15.91 11.30
C ASP A 26 -16.49 14.68 10.38
N PRO A 27 -17.47 14.57 9.46
CA PRO A 27 -17.46 13.48 8.47
C PRO A 27 -16.17 13.41 7.67
N GLU A 28 -15.53 14.54 7.45
CA GLU A 28 -14.25 14.60 6.74
C GLU A 28 -13.14 13.90 7.52
N VAL A 29 -13.14 14.06 8.84
CA VAL A 29 -12.18 13.36 9.71
C VAL A 29 -12.41 11.85 9.64
N VAL A 30 -13.66 11.42 9.65
CA VAL A 30 -14.01 10.00 9.52
C VAL A 30 -13.51 9.46 8.19
N ALA A 31 -13.72 10.20 7.10
CA ALA A 31 -13.24 9.79 5.78
C ALA A 31 -11.72 9.68 5.76
N GLN A 32 -11.01 10.60 6.40
CA GLN A 32 -9.56 10.54 6.49
C GLN A 32 -9.08 9.31 7.27
N LEU A 33 -9.76 8.99 8.37
CA LEU A 33 -9.41 7.81 9.16
C LEU A 33 -9.62 6.53 8.35
N LEU A 34 -10.70 6.44 7.58
CA LEU A 34 -10.97 5.31 6.72
C LEU A 34 -9.91 5.19 5.61
N THR A 35 -9.50 6.32 5.05
CA THR A 35 -8.45 6.36 4.04
C THR A 35 -7.12 5.87 4.60
N ARG A 36 -6.80 6.22 5.84
CA ARG A 36 -5.57 5.75 6.49
C ARG A 36 -5.55 4.24 6.69
N LYS A 37 -6.72 3.61 6.79
CA LYS A 37 -6.83 2.16 6.91
C LYS A 37 -6.84 1.47 5.56
N ALA A 38 -6.89 2.23 4.47
CA ALA A 38 -6.81 1.66 3.14
C ALA A 38 -5.45 1.00 2.93
N ASP A 39 -5.46 -0.07 2.15
CA ASP A 39 -4.24 -0.78 1.80
C ASP A 39 -3.30 0.17 1.04
N PRO A 40 -2.08 0.43 1.55
CA PRO A 40 -1.13 1.30 0.84
C PRO A 40 -0.74 0.76 -0.53
N LEU A 41 -0.97 -0.53 -0.78
CA LEU A 41 -0.66 -1.16 -2.05
C LEU A 41 -1.80 -1.00 -3.06
N SER A 42 -2.92 -0.39 -2.68
CA SER A 42 -4.09 -0.27 -3.55
C SER A 42 -3.82 0.56 -4.81
N SER A 43 -2.85 1.47 -4.77
CA SER A 43 -2.47 2.28 -5.91
C SER A 43 -1.56 1.58 -6.92
N LEU A 44 -1.03 0.41 -6.55
CA LEU A 44 -0.14 -0.36 -7.43
C LEU A 44 -0.93 -1.13 -8.47
N THR A 45 -0.36 -1.21 -9.68
CA THR A 45 -0.91 -2.10 -10.71
C THR A 45 -0.62 -3.56 -10.34
N ALA A 46 -1.28 -4.50 -11.01
CA ALA A 46 -1.04 -5.92 -10.79
C ALA A 46 0.44 -6.27 -11.05
N ARG A 47 1.02 -5.71 -12.09
CA ARG A 47 2.45 -5.97 -12.42
C ARG A 47 3.37 -5.38 -11.36
N GLU A 48 3.06 -4.21 -10.84
CA GLU A 48 3.85 -3.60 -9.77
C GLU A 48 3.78 -4.44 -8.50
N ARG A 49 2.63 -5.00 -8.18
CA ARG A 49 2.49 -5.91 -7.04
C ARG A 49 3.33 -7.17 -7.23
N ASP A 50 3.36 -7.71 -8.45
CA ASP A 50 4.20 -8.87 -8.76
C ASP A 50 5.68 -8.54 -8.54
N VAL A 51 6.12 -7.38 -9.01
CA VAL A 51 7.51 -6.93 -8.81
C VAL A 51 7.82 -6.78 -7.33
N LEU A 52 6.93 -6.15 -6.58
CA LEU A 52 7.13 -5.94 -5.15
C LEU A 52 7.16 -7.26 -4.37
N ALA A 53 6.31 -8.21 -4.73
CA ALA A 53 6.31 -9.53 -4.11
C ALA A 53 7.65 -10.24 -4.32
N LEU A 54 8.22 -10.15 -5.52
CA LEU A 54 9.52 -10.75 -5.81
C LEU A 54 10.65 -10.02 -5.09
N MET A 55 10.55 -8.70 -4.93
CA MET A 55 11.47 -7.94 -4.10
C MET A 55 11.45 -8.44 -2.66
N ALA A 56 10.27 -8.71 -2.14
CA ALA A 56 10.10 -9.21 -0.76
C ALA A 56 10.72 -10.58 -0.57
N GLU A 57 10.89 -11.35 -1.65
CA GLU A 57 11.61 -12.61 -1.61
C GLU A 57 13.13 -12.43 -1.64
N GLY A 58 13.61 -11.19 -1.75
CA GLY A 58 15.03 -10.89 -1.81
C GLY A 58 15.63 -10.97 -3.21
N ARG A 59 14.81 -10.97 -4.24
CA ARG A 59 15.30 -11.08 -5.62
C ARG A 59 15.81 -9.74 -6.14
N SER A 60 16.88 -9.81 -6.92
CA SER A 60 17.43 -8.64 -7.60
C SER A 60 16.54 -8.26 -8.80
N ASN A 61 16.74 -7.04 -9.33
CA ASN A 61 16.02 -6.62 -10.53
C ASN A 61 16.24 -7.56 -11.70
N ALA A 62 17.46 -8.08 -11.86
CA ALA A 62 17.78 -9.04 -12.91
C ALA A 62 16.98 -10.34 -12.76
N ALA A 63 16.89 -10.85 -11.53
CA ALA A 63 16.13 -12.06 -11.25
C ALA A 63 14.62 -11.83 -11.46
N ILE A 64 14.12 -10.65 -11.10
CA ILE A 64 12.72 -10.28 -11.32
C ILE A 64 12.43 -10.22 -12.83
N ALA A 65 13.33 -9.61 -13.60
CA ALA A 65 13.18 -9.53 -15.05
C ALA A 65 13.09 -10.91 -15.68
N THR A 66 13.92 -11.82 -15.24
CA THR A 66 13.91 -13.20 -15.74
C THR A 66 12.61 -13.90 -15.37
N THR A 67 12.16 -13.76 -14.13
CA THR A 67 10.94 -14.41 -13.64
C THR A 67 9.70 -13.91 -14.38
N LEU A 68 9.60 -12.61 -14.61
CA LEU A 68 8.44 -12.01 -15.27
C LEU A 68 8.56 -11.97 -16.79
N VAL A 69 9.70 -12.41 -17.33
CA VAL A 69 9.97 -12.44 -18.76
C VAL A 69 9.84 -11.03 -19.37
N VAL A 70 10.50 -10.07 -18.74
CA VAL A 70 10.52 -8.67 -19.20
C VAL A 70 11.96 -8.17 -19.23
N GLY A 71 12.18 -7.04 -19.89
CA GLY A 71 13.51 -6.42 -19.94
C GLY A 71 13.90 -5.80 -18.60
N PRO A 72 15.23 -5.66 -18.35
CA PRO A 72 15.70 -5.02 -17.10
C PRO A 72 15.19 -3.59 -16.93
N GLY A 73 15.08 -2.85 -18.03
CA GLY A 73 14.56 -1.48 -17.98
C GLY A 73 13.10 -1.42 -17.56
N ALA A 74 12.31 -2.42 -17.93
CA ALA A 74 10.91 -2.50 -17.51
C ALA A 74 10.80 -2.71 -16.00
N VAL A 75 11.63 -3.58 -15.44
CA VAL A 75 11.64 -3.82 -13.98
C VAL A 75 12.04 -2.53 -13.26
N GLU A 76 13.05 -1.84 -13.73
CA GLU A 76 13.50 -0.59 -13.14
C GLU A 76 12.40 0.45 -13.14
N LYS A 77 11.64 0.56 -14.23
CA LYS A 77 10.49 1.46 -14.30
C LYS A 77 9.43 1.09 -13.26
N HIS A 78 9.13 -0.19 -13.13
CA HIS A 78 8.16 -0.65 -12.14
C HIS A 78 8.63 -0.35 -10.72
N VAL A 79 9.91 -0.58 -10.43
CA VAL A 79 10.48 -0.30 -9.10
C VAL A 79 10.36 1.19 -8.77
N ASN A 80 10.73 2.06 -9.73
CA ASN A 80 10.64 3.50 -9.52
C ASN A 80 9.20 3.95 -9.32
N SER A 81 8.28 3.40 -10.09
CA SER A 81 6.85 3.69 -9.94
C SER A 81 6.33 3.26 -8.57
N ILE A 82 6.74 2.09 -8.09
CA ILE A 82 6.38 1.59 -6.76
C ILE A 82 6.85 2.59 -5.69
N PHE A 83 8.12 3.01 -5.75
CA PHE A 83 8.66 3.96 -4.79
C PHE A 83 7.85 5.25 -4.78
N LEU A 84 7.49 5.77 -5.94
CA LEU A 84 6.72 6.98 -6.07
C LEU A 84 5.33 6.83 -5.47
N LYS A 85 4.66 5.74 -5.80
CA LYS A 85 3.28 5.48 -5.32
C LYS A 85 3.23 5.22 -3.83
N LEU A 86 4.29 4.67 -3.24
CA LEU A 86 4.38 4.46 -1.80
C LEU A 86 4.90 5.70 -1.05
N GLY A 87 5.16 6.79 -1.77
CA GLY A 87 5.61 8.04 -1.17
C GLY A 87 7.02 8.00 -0.62
N LEU A 88 7.87 7.14 -1.17
CA LEU A 88 9.25 7.01 -0.72
C LEU A 88 10.12 8.05 -1.43
N THR A 89 10.77 8.89 -0.64
CA THR A 89 11.60 9.98 -1.18
C THR A 89 12.88 9.44 -1.83
N PRO A 90 13.39 10.11 -2.88
CA PRO A 90 14.62 9.68 -3.55
C PRO A 90 15.84 9.97 -2.67
N THR A 91 16.16 9.06 -1.79
CA THR A 91 17.37 9.11 -0.97
C THR A 91 18.34 8.05 -1.46
N ASP A 92 18.43 6.94 -0.73
CA ASP A 92 19.25 5.81 -1.10
C ASP A 92 18.33 4.73 -1.68
N THR A 93 18.64 4.24 -2.88
CA THR A 93 17.82 3.24 -3.56
C THR A 93 17.65 1.97 -2.73
N ASP A 94 18.73 1.52 -2.09
CA ASP A 94 18.66 0.33 -1.27
C ASP A 94 17.76 0.55 -0.05
N HIS A 95 17.83 1.72 0.53
CA HIS A 95 16.98 2.09 1.66
C HIS A 95 15.50 2.10 1.28
N ARG A 96 15.18 2.69 0.13
CA ARG A 96 13.79 2.71 -0.37
C ARG A 96 13.29 1.31 -0.65
N ARG A 97 14.15 0.44 -1.13
CA ARG A 97 13.82 -0.95 -1.42
C ARG A 97 13.40 -1.67 -0.14
N VAL A 98 14.13 -1.48 0.93
CA VAL A 98 13.78 -2.04 2.25
C VAL A 98 12.44 -1.51 2.74
N LEU A 99 12.23 -0.20 2.64
CA LEU A 99 10.97 0.41 3.06
C LEU A 99 9.78 -0.10 2.26
N ALA A 100 9.96 -0.29 0.96
CA ALA A 100 8.91 -0.82 0.10
C ALA A 100 8.53 -2.25 0.51
N VAL A 101 9.53 -3.08 0.78
CA VAL A 101 9.30 -4.46 1.23
C VAL A 101 8.59 -4.48 2.58
N LEU A 102 8.99 -3.64 3.52
CA LEU A 102 8.32 -3.55 4.80
C LEU A 102 6.86 -3.14 4.65
N THR A 103 6.58 -2.21 3.76
CA THR A 103 5.21 -1.80 3.45
C THR A 103 4.40 -2.96 2.89
N TYR A 104 5.01 -3.72 1.99
CA TYR A 104 4.37 -4.91 1.40
C TYR A 104 4.00 -5.93 2.47
N LEU A 105 4.88 -6.14 3.44
CA LEU A 105 4.67 -7.10 4.52
C LEU A 105 3.72 -6.58 5.60
N GLY A 106 3.31 -5.33 5.54
CA GLY A 106 2.40 -4.75 6.51
C GLY A 106 3.07 -4.38 7.83
N LEU A 107 4.36 -4.16 7.80
CA LEU A 107 5.15 -3.83 9.00
C LEU A 107 5.36 -2.33 9.17
#